data_bc2ec26164844c3b5fbffa419b5801dd
#
_entry.id   bc2ec26164844c3b5fbffa419b5801dd
#
_cell.length_a   1.000
_cell.length_b   1.000
_cell.length_c   1.000
_cell.angle_alpha   90.00
_cell.angle_beta   90.00
_cell.angle_gamma   90.00
#
_symmetry.space_group_name_H-M   'P 1'
#
loop_
_entity.id
_entity.type
_entity.pdbx_description
1 polymer ?
#
loop_
_entity_poly.entity_id
_entity_poly.type
_entity_poly.pdbx_seq_one_letter_code
_entity_poly.pdbx_strand_id
1 'polypeptide(L)'
;KTFTALAIAAKLGQKTLIVVHTLALRKQWEEEIEKCLGIQCGIIGSGKFETDPVIVVANVQTLSKKITQISKMFGTIILDEMHHVSAPTFSGIIDKCSARYKIGLSGTLQRKDGKHIIFNDYFGFDVHQPKKENYIVPRVTIVKSEVRFPDSSKIPWAKRVNAVAYDEGYQRIVAQLASVYAAKGHKVLVVSDRVQLLKRCAELTGDNATCITGELDQTTRDKEIEKIRTGELDILYGSQSIFGEGISVNELSALVLATPINNEPLLIQLIGRIIRKLEGKQQPVVVDIHLKGNTASRQARARSAVYIKQGYDIQVVAN
;
A
#
# COMPACT_ATOMS: atom_id res chain seq x y z
N LYS A 1 -5.12 -9.77 -5.89
CA LYS A 1 -6.53 -9.36 -5.81
C LYS A 1 -7.08 -9.05 -7.21
N THR A 2 -6.42 -8.19 -7.99
CA THR A 2 -6.87 -7.74 -9.31
C THR A 2 -7.10 -8.90 -10.27
N PHE A 3 -6.10 -9.76 -10.46
CA PHE A 3 -6.23 -10.96 -11.30
C PHE A 3 -7.41 -11.86 -10.89
N THR A 4 -7.56 -12.12 -9.59
CA THR A 4 -8.68 -12.95 -9.07
C THR A 4 -10.03 -12.31 -9.38
N ALA A 5 -10.14 -10.99 -9.18
CA ALA A 5 -11.38 -10.26 -9.47
C ALA A 5 -11.73 -10.27 -10.97
N LEU A 6 -10.73 -10.11 -11.85
CA LEU A 6 -10.92 -10.21 -13.31
C LEU A 6 -11.32 -11.62 -13.73
N ALA A 7 -10.72 -12.66 -13.14
CA ALA A 7 -11.11 -14.06 -13.40
C ALA A 7 -12.56 -14.33 -12.96
N ILE A 8 -12.99 -13.78 -11.82
CA ILE A 8 -14.38 -13.89 -11.36
C ILE A 8 -15.31 -13.13 -12.32
N ALA A 9 -14.98 -11.89 -12.70
CA ALA A 9 -15.78 -11.11 -13.64
C ALA A 9 -15.94 -11.81 -14.98
N ALA A 10 -14.86 -12.36 -15.52
CA ALA A 10 -14.90 -13.14 -16.77
C ALA A 10 -15.78 -14.40 -16.64
N LYS A 11 -15.67 -15.13 -15.51
CA LYS A 11 -16.48 -16.31 -15.26
C LYS A 11 -17.97 -16.01 -15.08
N LEU A 12 -18.30 -14.88 -14.47
CA LEU A 12 -19.68 -14.43 -14.30
C LEU A 12 -20.32 -13.97 -15.62
N GLY A 13 -19.52 -13.51 -16.58
CA GLY A 13 -19.98 -13.07 -17.90
C GLY A 13 -20.96 -11.89 -17.87
N GLN A 14 -20.94 -11.11 -16.80
CA GLN A 14 -21.82 -9.96 -16.60
C GLN A 14 -21.09 -8.65 -16.86
N LYS A 15 -21.81 -7.66 -17.37
CA LYS A 15 -21.26 -6.29 -17.45
C LYS A 15 -20.82 -5.84 -16.06
N THR A 16 -19.56 -5.45 -15.93
CA THR A 16 -18.89 -5.26 -14.63
C THR A 16 -18.47 -3.82 -14.41
N LEU A 17 -18.85 -3.26 -13.26
CA LEU A 17 -18.38 -1.97 -12.78
C LEU A 17 -17.33 -2.15 -11.71
N ILE A 18 -16.13 -1.63 -11.93
CA ILE A 18 -15.03 -1.63 -10.97
C ILE A 18 -14.89 -0.23 -10.39
N VAL A 19 -14.95 -0.11 -9.06
CA VAL A 19 -14.92 1.18 -8.37
C VAL A 19 -13.62 1.31 -7.60
N VAL A 20 -12.88 2.40 -7.87
CA VAL A 20 -11.59 2.71 -7.27
C VAL A 20 -11.58 4.11 -6.68
N HIS A 21 -10.73 4.36 -5.68
CA HIS A 21 -10.69 5.65 -4.98
C HIS A 21 -9.59 6.59 -5.47
N THR A 22 -8.57 6.12 -6.22
CA THR A 22 -7.49 6.93 -6.77
C THR A 22 -7.35 6.78 -8.28
N LEU A 23 -6.75 7.80 -8.93
CA LEU A 23 -6.43 7.75 -10.36
C LEU A 23 -5.33 6.72 -10.66
N ALA A 24 -4.40 6.53 -9.75
CA ALA A 24 -3.34 5.53 -9.90
C ALA A 24 -3.91 4.10 -9.95
N LEU A 25 -4.84 3.77 -9.03
CA LEU A 25 -5.53 2.49 -9.06
C LEU A 25 -6.35 2.30 -10.33
N ARG A 26 -7.00 3.36 -10.82
CA ARG A 26 -7.75 3.29 -12.07
C ARG A 26 -6.84 2.90 -13.23
N LYS A 27 -5.72 3.59 -13.43
CA LYS A 27 -4.74 3.24 -14.47
C LYS A 27 -4.22 1.82 -14.34
N GLN A 28 -3.91 1.38 -13.12
CA GLN A 28 -3.48 0.01 -12.86
C GLN A 28 -4.56 -1.00 -13.29
N TRP A 29 -5.83 -0.74 -13.01
CA TRP A 29 -6.92 -1.60 -13.46
C TRP A 29 -7.06 -1.60 -14.99
N GLU A 30 -6.93 -0.44 -15.66
CA GLU A 30 -6.94 -0.32 -17.13
C GLU A 30 -5.85 -1.22 -17.75
N GLU A 31 -4.60 -1.12 -17.26
CA GLU A 31 -3.46 -1.92 -17.71
C GLU A 31 -3.65 -3.43 -17.45
N GLU A 32 -4.14 -3.80 -16.27
CA GLU A 32 -4.35 -5.22 -15.93
C GLU A 32 -5.53 -5.83 -16.72
N ILE A 33 -6.58 -5.07 -17.03
CA ILE A 33 -7.69 -5.52 -17.88
C ILE A 33 -7.17 -5.80 -19.29
N GLU A 34 -6.41 -4.89 -19.87
CA GLU A 34 -5.83 -5.07 -21.19
C GLU A 34 -4.87 -6.26 -21.23
N LYS A 35 -3.98 -6.37 -20.25
CA LYS A 35 -3.01 -7.45 -20.13
C LYS A 35 -3.63 -8.82 -19.93
N CYS A 36 -4.65 -8.94 -19.06
CA CYS A 36 -5.22 -10.22 -18.68
C CYS A 36 -6.35 -10.69 -19.59
N LEU A 37 -7.11 -9.76 -20.17
CA LEU A 37 -8.30 -10.05 -20.94
C LEU A 37 -8.22 -9.63 -22.41
N GLY A 38 -7.20 -8.83 -22.79
CA GLY A 38 -7.03 -8.33 -24.16
C GLY A 38 -8.12 -7.37 -24.61
N ILE A 39 -8.82 -6.70 -23.69
CA ILE A 39 -9.92 -5.78 -23.99
C ILE A 39 -9.63 -4.39 -23.41
N GLN A 40 -10.22 -3.37 -24.01
CA GLN A 40 -10.24 -2.03 -23.43
C GLN A 40 -11.46 -1.86 -22.53
N CYS A 41 -11.28 -1.18 -21.40
CA CYS A 41 -12.38 -0.86 -20.49
C CYS A 41 -12.92 0.56 -20.72
N GLY A 42 -14.16 0.79 -20.31
CA GLY A 42 -14.73 2.13 -20.21
C GLY A 42 -14.26 2.86 -18.96
N ILE A 43 -14.28 4.18 -18.99
CA ILE A 43 -13.78 5.03 -17.90
C ILE A 43 -14.88 5.98 -17.43
N ILE A 44 -15.09 6.01 -16.11
CA ILE A 44 -15.90 7.05 -15.44
C ILE A 44 -15.00 7.85 -14.50
N GLY A 45 -14.58 9.04 -14.93
CA GLY A 45 -13.65 9.91 -14.19
C GLY A 45 -12.76 10.73 -15.11
N SER A 46 -12.12 11.76 -14.59
CA SER A 46 -11.24 12.65 -15.37
C SER A 46 -11.90 13.23 -16.64
N GLY A 47 -13.16 13.65 -16.53
CA GLY A 47 -13.94 14.20 -17.66
C GLY A 47 -14.58 13.15 -18.57
N LYS A 48 -14.25 11.87 -18.45
CA LYS A 48 -14.82 10.78 -19.24
C LYS A 48 -16.05 10.16 -18.56
N PHE A 49 -16.97 9.66 -19.39
CA PHE A 49 -18.15 8.92 -18.96
C PHE A 49 -18.50 7.84 -20.00
N GLU A 50 -17.68 6.81 -20.05
CA GLU A 50 -17.71 5.73 -21.03
C GLU A 50 -18.34 4.50 -20.38
N THR A 51 -19.53 4.15 -20.80
CA THR A 51 -20.31 3.05 -20.19
C THR A 51 -20.56 1.86 -21.10
N ASP A 52 -20.22 1.93 -22.40
CA ASP A 52 -20.50 0.87 -23.38
C ASP A 52 -19.67 -0.41 -23.20
N PRO A 53 -18.36 -0.36 -22.88
CA PRO A 53 -17.57 -1.56 -22.68
C PRO A 53 -18.12 -2.51 -21.62
N VAL A 54 -17.80 -3.80 -21.76
CA VAL A 54 -18.25 -4.85 -20.83
C VAL A 54 -17.66 -4.70 -19.43
N ILE A 55 -16.50 -4.06 -19.32
CA ILE A 55 -15.88 -3.69 -18.03
C ILE A 55 -15.71 -2.17 -18.03
N VAL A 56 -16.12 -1.53 -16.95
CA VAL A 56 -16.01 -0.09 -16.74
C VAL A 56 -15.29 0.17 -15.41
N VAL A 57 -14.25 1.00 -15.43
CA VAL A 57 -13.52 1.42 -14.22
C VAL A 57 -13.91 2.84 -13.85
N ALA A 58 -14.41 3.03 -12.65
CA ALA A 58 -14.96 4.28 -12.16
C ALA A 58 -14.21 4.83 -10.94
N ASN A 59 -13.89 6.13 -10.96
CA ASN A 59 -13.47 6.81 -9.75
C ASN A 59 -14.68 7.09 -8.84
N VAL A 60 -14.57 6.71 -7.58
CA VAL A 60 -15.65 6.81 -6.57
C VAL A 60 -16.25 8.21 -6.48
N GLN A 61 -15.42 9.27 -6.54
CA GLN A 61 -15.87 10.67 -6.44
C GLN A 61 -16.76 11.11 -7.63
N THR A 62 -16.47 10.60 -8.82
CA THR A 62 -17.28 10.88 -10.02
C THR A 62 -18.53 10.00 -10.01
N LEU A 63 -18.36 8.72 -9.67
CA LEU A 63 -19.42 7.73 -9.65
C LEU A 63 -20.52 8.10 -8.65
N SER A 64 -20.17 8.53 -7.44
CA SER A 64 -21.16 8.89 -6.39
C SER A 64 -22.17 9.94 -6.85
N LYS A 65 -21.77 10.83 -7.77
CA LYS A 65 -22.63 11.87 -8.35
C LYS A 65 -23.47 11.37 -9.52
N LYS A 66 -23.07 10.28 -10.18
CA LYS A 66 -23.66 9.81 -11.45
C LYS A 66 -24.22 8.38 -11.36
N ILE A 67 -24.14 7.72 -10.21
CA ILE A 67 -24.54 6.30 -10.06
C ILE A 67 -25.99 6.05 -10.47
N THR A 68 -26.90 7.01 -10.24
CA THR A 68 -28.30 6.88 -10.60
C THR A 68 -28.51 6.71 -12.10
N GLN A 69 -27.64 7.28 -12.94
CA GLN A 69 -27.74 7.21 -14.41
C GLN A 69 -27.37 5.82 -14.94
N ILE A 70 -26.59 5.05 -14.19
CA ILE A 70 -26.05 3.74 -14.61
C ILE A 70 -26.46 2.61 -13.66
N SER A 71 -27.35 2.87 -12.72
CA SER A 71 -27.71 1.98 -11.62
C SER A 71 -28.15 0.58 -12.05
N LYS A 72 -28.75 0.42 -13.24
CA LYS A 72 -29.27 -0.83 -13.78
C LYS A 72 -28.41 -1.42 -14.89
N MET A 73 -27.26 -0.82 -15.22
CA MET A 73 -26.46 -1.22 -16.38
C MET A 73 -25.52 -2.40 -16.10
N PHE A 74 -25.21 -2.67 -14.83
CA PHE A 74 -24.20 -3.63 -14.44
C PHE A 74 -24.78 -4.80 -13.66
N GLY A 75 -24.38 -6.01 -14.03
CA GLY A 75 -24.73 -7.24 -13.29
C GLY A 75 -23.74 -7.53 -12.16
N THR A 76 -22.52 -7.00 -12.25
CA THR A 76 -21.46 -7.15 -11.24
C THR A 76 -20.89 -5.79 -10.86
N ILE A 77 -20.68 -5.56 -9.56
CA ILE A 77 -19.91 -4.43 -9.04
C ILE A 77 -18.76 -4.91 -8.17
N ILE A 78 -17.57 -4.40 -8.41
CA ILE A 78 -16.35 -4.72 -7.66
C ILE A 78 -15.84 -3.41 -7.02
N LEU A 79 -15.68 -3.38 -5.70
CA LEU A 79 -15.08 -2.25 -4.99
C LEU A 79 -13.67 -2.60 -4.54
N ASP A 80 -12.68 -1.89 -5.09
CA ASP A 80 -11.29 -2.10 -4.72
C ASP A 80 -10.88 -1.15 -3.58
N GLU A 81 -10.10 -1.68 -2.64
CA GLU A 81 -9.67 -1.04 -1.40
C GLU A 81 -10.84 -0.33 -0.68
N MET A 82 -11.94 -1.05 -0.56
CA MET A 82 -13.22 -0.55 -0.03
C MET A 82 -13.11 0.14 1.34
N HIS A 83 -12.07 -0.19 2.12
CA HIS A 83 -11.83 0.41 3.44
C HIS A 83 -11.42 1.90 3.38
N HIS A 84 -11.01 2.41 2.22
CA HIS A 84 -10.69 3.82 2.00
C HIS A 84 -11.91 4.68 1.65
N VAL A 85 -13.02 4.07 1.25
CA VAL A 85 -14.24 4.80 0.90
C VAL A 85 -15.04 5.11 2.17
N SER A 86 -15.50 6.37 2.33
CA SER A 86 -16.33 6.71 3.50
C SER A 86 -17.63 5.92 3.50
N ALA A 87 -18.15 5.56 4.69
CA ALA A 87 -19.37 4.79 4.81
C ALA A 87 -20.56 5.39 4.04
N PRO A 88 -20.86 6.72 4.11
CA PRO A 88 -21.96 7.33 3.35
C PRO A 88 -21.78 7.25 1.83
N THR A 89 -20.53 7.47 1.34
CA THR A 89 -20.26 7.39 -0.11
C THR A 89 -20.40 5.96 -0.60
N PHE A 90 -19.88 5.00 0.19
CA PHE A 90 -19.97 3.58 -0.08
C PHE A 90 -21.44 3.11 -0.18
N SER A 91 -22.24 3.37 0.87
CA SER A 91 -23.66 3.02 0.88
C SER A 91 -24.41 3.70 -0.26
N GLY A 92 -24.14 4.98 -0.51
CA GLY A 92 -24.78 5.73 -1.59
C GLY A 92 -24.52 5.19 -3.00
N ILE A 93 -23.42 4.45 -3.20
CA ILE A 93 -23.13 3.75 -4.47
C ILE A 93 -23.80 2.39 -4.49
N ILE A 94 -23.58 1.59 -3.45
CA ILE A 94 -24.04 0.19 -3.41
C ILE A 94 -25.55 0.08 -3.35
N ASP A 95 -26.22 0.95 -2.58
CA ASP A 95 -27.69 0.93 -2.45
C ASP A 95 -28.39 1.29 -3.76
N LYS A 96 -27.76 2.16 -4.56
CA LYS A 96 -28.32 2.56 -5.86
C LYS A 96 -27.95 1.62 -7.00
N CYS A 97 -26.95 0.79 -6.84
CA CYS A 97 -26.51 -0.14 -7.88
C CYS A 97 -27.29 -1.45 -7.81
N SER A 98 -28.05 -1.77 -8.87
CA SER A 98 -28.85 -3.00 -8.98
C SER A 98 -28.04 -4.25 -9.33
N ALA A 99 -26.71 -4.19 -9.25
CA ALA A 99 -25.85 -5.33 -9.54
C ALA A 99 -26.19 -6.52 -8.64
N ARG A 100 -26.37 -7.68 -9.27
CA ARG A 100 -26.64 -8.96 -8.58
C ARG A 100 -25.41 -9.43 -7.79
N TYR A 101 -24.23 -9.27 -8.38
CA TYR A 101 -22.98 -9.71 -7.77
C TYR A 101 -22.22 -8.50 -7.23
N LYS A 102 -21.97 -8.50 -5.92
CA LYS A 102 -21.26 -7.45 -5.21
C LYS A 102 -20.00 -8.04 -4.61
N ILE A 103 -18.82 -7.52 -5.00
CA ILE A 103 -17.53 -8.06 -4.60
C ILE A 103 -16.70 -6.92 -3.97
N GLY A 104 -16.25 -7.12 -2.75
CA GLY A 104 -15.35 -6.21 -2.06
C GLY A 104 -13.92 -6.75 -2.04
N LEU A 105 -12.96 -5.93 -2.46
CA LEU A 105 -11.54 -6.24 -2.38
C LEU A 105 -10.90 -5.35 -1.31
N SER A 106 -10.13 -5.96 -0.42
CA SER A 106 -9.38 -5.22 0.59
C SER A 106 -8.13 -5.97 1.01
N GLY A 107 -7.07 -5.24 1.32
CA GLY A 107 -5.89 -5.79 2.01
C GLY A 107 -6.16 -6.05 3.49
N THR A 108 -7.14 -5.33 4.05
CA THR A 108 -7.57 -5.47 5.45
C THR A 108 -9.07 -5.20 5.53
N LEU A 109 -9.76 -5.94 6.37
CA LEU A 109 -11.21 -5.74 6.60
C LEU A 109 -11.47 -4.66 7.65
N GLN A 110 -10.46 -4.27 8.43
CA GLN A 110 -10.62 -3.28 9.49
C GLN A 110 -10.60 -1.87 8.93
N ARG A 111 -11.58 -1.07 9.35
CA ARG A 111 -11.66 0.37 9.06
C ARG A 111 -11.21 1.16 10.28
N LYS A 112 -10.58 2.31 10.04
CA LYS A 112 -10.14 3.24 11.10
C LYS A 112 -11.30 3.78 11.95
N ASP A 113 -12.49 3.90 11.36
CA ASP A 113 -13.70 4.42 12.00
C ASP A 113 -14.54 3.33 12.71
N GLY A 114 -14.06 2.08 12.74
CA GLY A 114 -14.76 0.95 13.36
C GLY A 114 -16.00 0.47 12.58
N LYS A 115 -16.40 1.11 11.49
CA LYS A 115 -17.61 0.81 10.72
C LYS A 115 -17.39 -0.30 9.67
N HIS A 116 -16.48 -1.24 9.92
CA HIS A 116 -16.25 -2.37 9.02
C HIS A 116 -17.43 -3.36 8.96
N ILE A 117 -18.33 -3.35 9.94
CA ILE A 117 -19.56 -4.17 9.96
C ILE A 117 -20.40 -3.92 8.72
N ILE A 118 -20.43 -2.71 8.18
CA ILE A 118 -21.16 -2.36 6.96
C ILE A 118 -20.75 -3.22 5.74
N PHE A 119 -19.53 -3.76 5.73
CA PHE A 119 -19.09 -4.64 4.66
C PHE A 119 -19.85 -5.98 4.66
N ASN A 120 -20.19 -6.49 5.84
CA ASN A 120 -20.97 -7.73 5.96
C ASN A 120 -22.39 -7.56 5.44
N ASP A 121 -22.97 -6.36 5.60
CA ASP A 121 -24.32 -6.06 5.12
C ASP A 121 -24.40 -6.05 3.59
N TYR A 122 -23.31 -5.66 2.92
CA TYR A 122 -23.29 -5.52 1.45
C TYR A 122 -22.63 -6.68 0.71
N PHE A 123 -21.64 -7.36 1.31
CA PHE A 123 -20.86 -8.42 0.66
C PHE A 123 -21.06 -9.79 1.31
N GLY A 124 -21.79 -9.86 2.43
CA GLY A 124 -21.91 -11.08 3.22
C GLY A 124 -20.70 -11.34 4.13
N PHE A 125 -20.73 -12.50 4.78
CA PHE A 125 -19.71 -12.90 5.77
C PHE A 125 -18.57 -13.74 5.17
N ASP A 126 -18.69 -14.14 3.91
CA ASP A 126 -17.70 -15.00 3.25
C ASP A 126 -16.45 -14.21 2.88
N VAL A 127 -15.39 -14.47 3.61
CA VAL A 127 -14.08 -13.83 3.40
C VAL A 127 -13.11 -14.85 2.81
N HIS A 128 -12.71 -14.63 1.57
CA HIS A 128 -11.71 -15.45 0.89
C HIS A 128 -10.34 -14.80 0.99
N GLN A 129 -9.38 -15.51 1.54
CA GLN A 129 -7.98 -15.06 1.64
C GLN A 129 -7.08 -15.97 0.79
N PRO A 130 -6.04 -15.40 0.15
CA PRO A 130 -5.06 -16.23 -0.55
C PRO A 130 -4.34 -17.15 0.43
N LYS A 131 -4.01 -18.36 -0.02
CA LYS A 131 -3.25 -19.30 0.79
C LYS A 131 -1.87 -18.72 1.14
N LYS A 132 -1.41 -18.95 2.38
CA LYS A 132 -0.10 -18.47 2.87
C LYS A 132 1.10 -19.03 2.08
N GLU A 133 0.93 -20.13 1.36
CA GLU A 133 1.94 -20.75 0.50
C GLU A 133 2.49 -19.83 -0.62
N ASN A 134 1.75 -18.78 -0.97
CA ASN A 134 2.15 -17.81 -1.99
C ASN A 134 3.02 -16.66 -1.46
N TYR A 135 3.34 -16.68 -0.17
CA TYR A 135 4.13 -15.64 0.48
C TYR A 135 5.34 -16.25 1.20
N ILE A 136 6.42 -15.47 1.27
CA ILE A 136 7.57 -15.80 2.10
C ILE A 136 7.39 -15.07 3.42
N VAL A 137 7.39 -15.80 4.54
CA VAL A 137 7.27 -15.19 5.88
C VAL A 137 8.48 -14.29 6.13
N PRO A 138 8.28 -12.99 6.42
CA PRO A 138 9.40 -12.09 6.64
C PRO A 138 10.00 -12.29 8.03
N ARG A 139 11.30 -12.00 8.16
CA ARG A 139 11.95 -11.78 9.43
C ARG A 139 11.80 -10.32 9.81
N VAL A 140 11.55 -10.03 11.08
CA VAL A 140 11.52 -8.66 11.61
C VAL A 140 12.79 -8.40 12.41
N THR A 141 13.56 -7.41 12.01
CA THR A 141 14.73 -6.94 12.75
C THR A 141 14.40 -5.64 13.45
N ILE A 142 14.37 -5.68 14.77
CA ILE A 142 14.19 -4.47 15.61
C ILE A 142 15.57 -3.86 15.86
N VAL A 143 15.74 -2.61 15.42
CA VAL A 143 16.95 -1.82 15.65
C VAL A 143 16.66 -0.76 16.70
N LYS A 144 17.33 -0.83 17.84
CA LYS A 144 17.19 0.19 18.90
C LYS A 144 18.02 1.41 18.56
N SER A 145 17.39 2.58 18.50
CA SER A 145 18.04 3.87 18.26
C SER A 145 18.11 4.69 19.54
N GLU A 146 19.21 5.41 19.73
CA GLU A 146 19.38 6.38 20.81
C GLU A 146 18.58 7.67 20.59
N VAL A 147 18.11 7.92 19.37
CA VAL A 147 17.34 9.10 19.00
C VAL A 147 16.01 9.13 19.76
N ARG A 148 15.72 10.28 20.36
CA ARG A 148 14.52 10.44 21.20
C ARG A 148 13.37 11.05 20.41
N PHE A 149 12.22 10.36 20.46
CA PHE A 149 10.96 10.91 19.97
C PHE A 149 10.36 11.86 21.01
N PRO A 150 9.94 13.10 20.64
CA PRO A 150 9.34 14.03 21.58
C PRO A 150 8.03 13.48 22.22
N ASP A 151 7.96 13.44 23.55
CA ASP A 151 6.83 12.84 24.27
C ASP A 151 5.69 13.81 24.61
N SER A 152 5.92 15.13 24.54
CA SER A 152 4.92 16.12 24.92
C SER A 152 3.69 16.09 24.03
N SER A 153 2.53 15.82 24.62
CA SER A 153 1.22 15.86 23.92
C SER A 153 0.82 17.27 23.47
N LYS A 154 1.43 18.31 24.05
CA LYS A 154 1.23 19.71 23.65
C LYS A 154 1.84 20.02 22.29
N ILE A 155 2.82 19.23 21.83
CA ILE A 155 3.45 19.40 20.52
C ILE A 155 2.61 18.63 19.48
N PRO A 156 2.13 19.27 18.39
CA PRO A 156 1.42 18.60 17.34
C PRO A 156 2.20 17.41 16.77
N TRP A 157 1.50 16.33 16.44
CA TRP A 157 2.09 15.09 15.94
C TRP A 157 3.09 15.32 14.79
N ALA A 158 2.70 16.14 13.81
CA ALA A 158 3.56 16.46 12.67
C ALA A 158 4.91 17.07 13.09
N LYS A 159 4.91 17.99 14.06
CA LYS A 159 6.15 18.61 14.58
C LYS A 159 7.02 17.59 15.32
N ARG A 160 6.41 16.65 16.04
CA ARG A 160 7.14 15.59 16.76
C ARG A 160 7.84 14.64 15.79
N VAL A 161 7.15 14.22 14.71
CA VAL A 161 7.75 13.39 13.66
C VAL A 161 8.83 14.16 12.90
N ASN A 162 8.61 15.45 12.61
CA ASN A 162 9.59 16.28 11.94
C ASN A 162 10.88 16.43 12.78
N ALA A 163 10.78 16.53 14.11
CA ALA A 163 11.98 16.61 14.97
C ALA A 163 12.91 15.40 14.79
N VAL A 164 12.35 14.21 14.58
CA VAL A 164 13.14 13.00 14.27
C VAL A 164 13.60 13.01 12.81
N ALA A 165 12.73 13.41 11.90
CA ALA A 165 13.04 13.42 10.46
C ALA A 165 14.18 14.39 10.09
N TYR A 166 14.34 15.48 10.85
CA TYR A 166 15.42 16.46 10.66
C TYR A 166 16.67 16.18 11.51
N ASP A 167 16.65 15.16 12.36
CA ASP A 167 17.82 14.73 13.11
C ASP A 167 18.85 14.09 12.17
N GLU A 168 20.02 14.70 12.02
CA GLU A 168 21.07 14.22 11.11
C GLU A 168 21.59 12.83 11.51
N GLY A 169 21.69 12.56 12.81
CA GLY A 169 22.10 11.25 13.32
C GLY A 169 21.11 10.18 12.89
N TYR A 170 19.81 10.48 13.00
CA TYR A 170 18.75 9.58 12.55
C TYR A 170 18.76 9.34 11.04
N GLN A 171 18.95 10.41 10.25
CA GLN A 171 19.06 10.31 8.79
C GLN A 171 20.21 9.38 8.38
N ARG A 172 21.37 9.49 9.03
CA ARG A 172 22.52 8.60 8.79
C ARG A 172 22.22 7.16 9.18
N ILE A 173 21.54 6.92 10.31
CA ILE A 173 21.11 5.56 10.71
C ILE A 173 20.21 4.95 9.64
N VAL A 174 19.20 5.66 9.14
CA VAL A 174 18.28 5.18 8.11
C VAL A 174 19.03 4.86 6.81
N ALA A 175 19.89 5.76 6.33
CA ALA A 175 20.69 5.57 5.12
C ALA A 175 21.66 4.38 5.26
N GLN A 176 22.33 4.25 6.41
CA GLN A 176 23.24 3.16 6.71
C GLN A 176 22.52 1.81 6.75
N LEU A 177 21.35 1.73 7.39
CA LEU A 177 20.56 0.50 7.42
C LEU A 177 20.14 0.07 6.00
N ALA A 178 19.69 1.02 5.18
CA ALA A 178 19.35 0.73 3.78
C ALA A 178 20.56 0.16 3.03
N SER A 179 21.72 0.80 3.15
CA SER A 179 22.97 0.34 2.50
C SER A 179 23.44 -1.02 3.00
N VAL A 180 23.31 -1.30 4.31
CA VAL A 180 23.69 -2.61 4.89
C VAL A 180 22.83 -3.74 4.32
N TYR A 181 21.52 -3.53 4.16
CA TYR A 181 20.66 -4.56 3.58
C TYR A 181 20.84 -4.68 2.07
N ALA A 182 21.11 -3.60 1.35
CA ALA A 182 21.49 -3.65 -0.06
C ALA A 182 22.80 -4.44 -0.26
N ALA A 183 23.82 -4.20 0.56
CA ALA A 183 25.09 -4.96 0.54
C ALA A 183 24.92 -6.45 0.85
N LYS A 184 23.84 -6.83 1.55
CA LYS A 184 23.45 -8.24 1.76
C LYS A 184 22.67 -8.82 0.57
N GLY A 185 22.49 -8.07 -0.52
CA GLY A 185 21.80 -8.51 -1.74
C GLY A 185 20.29 -8.30 -1.72
N HIS A 186 19.74 -7.51 -0.79
CA HIS A 186 18.33 -7.16 -0.80
C HIS A 186 18.06 -5.98 -1.73
N LYS A 187 16.92 -6.00 -2.42
CA LYS A 187 16.29 -4.80 -2.95
C LYS A 187 15.49 -4.14 -1.83
N VAL A 188 15.88 -2.93 -1.45
CA VAL A 188 15.43 -2.28 -0.22
C VAL A 188 14.38 -1.21 -0.52
N LEU A 189 13.25 -1.26 0.18
CA LEU A 189 12.27 -0.18 0.23
C LEU A 189 12.37 0.53 1.58
N VAL A 190 12.66 1.83 1.57
CA VAL A 190 12.64 2.68 2.75
C VAL A 190 11.40 3.55 2.70
N VAL A 191 10.55 3.50 3.72
CA VAL A 191 9.28 4.24 3.73
C VAL A 191 9.19 5.26 4.85
N SER A 192 8.64 6.43 4.50
CA SER A 192 8.31 7.50 5.43
C SER A 192 7.11 8.30 4.94
N ASP A 193 6.41 8.97 5.86
CA ASP A 193 5.45 10.02 5.56
C ASP A 193 6.12 11.42 5.45
N ARG A 194 7.46 11.48 5.60
CA ARG A 194 8.27 12.70 5.55
C ARG A 194 9.17 12.70 4.31
N VAL A 195 8.73 13.43 3.27
CA VAL A 195 9.43 13.51 1.98
C VAL A 195 10.87 14.02 2.15
N GLN A 196 11.09 15.02 3.00
CA GLN A 196 12.43 15.58 3.23
C GLN A 196 13.40 14.56 3.85
N LEU A 197 12.92 13.70 4.77
CA LEU A 197 13.71 12.59 5.29
C LEU A 197 14.14 11.64 4.17
N LEU A 198 13.20 11.25 3.31
CA LEU A 198 13.47 10.32 2.21
C LEU A 198 14.50 10.90 1.23
N LYS A 199 14.33 12.16 0.80
CA LYS A 199 15.26 12.85 -0.09
C LYS A 199 16.66 12.92 0.53
N ARG A 200 16.73 13.33 1.79
CA ARG A 200 18.03 13.45 2.48
C ARG A 200 18.73 12.11 2.67
N CYS A 201 17.98 11.06 3.02
CA CYS A 201 18.54 9.71 3.13
C CYS A 201 19.01 9.18 1.77
N ALA A 202 18.28 9.46 0.68
CA ALA A 202 18.72 9.09 -0.67
C ALA A 202 20.02 9.78 -1.06
N GLU A 203 20.18 11.09 -0.78
CA GLU A 203 21.42 11.82 -0.97
C GLU A 203 22.58 11.22 -0.18
N LEU A 204 22.36 10.86 1.09
CA LEU A 204 23.38 10.24 1.95
C LEU A 204 23.77 8.83 1.48
N THR A 205 22.88 8.13 0.81
CA THR A 205 23.13 6.79 0.26
C THR A 205 23.93 6.86 -1.05
N GLY A 206 23.74 7.93 -1.86
CA GLY A 206 24.43 8.14 -3.14
C GLY A 206 23.82 7.39 -4.30
N ASP A 207 24.65 7.01 -5.28
CA ASP A 207 24.24 6.59 -6.63
C ASP A 207 23.45 5.26 -6.69
N ASN A 208 23.48 4.44 -5.64
CA ASN A 208 22.72 3.19 -5.59
C ASN A 208 21.27 3.36 -5.08
N ALA A 209 20.75 4.60 -5.07
CA ALA A 209 19.44 4.90 -4.51
C ALA A 209 18.62 5.85 -5.37
N THR A 210 17.31 5.67 -5.35
CA THR A 210 16.35 6.63 -5.90
C THR A 210 15.27 6.99 -4.89
N CYS A 211 14.62 8.15 -5.08
CA CYS A 211 13.56 8.64 -4.19
C CYS A 211 12.29 8.94 -4.98
N ILE A 212 11.22 8.18 -4.70
CA ILE A 212 9.91 8.33 -5.34
C ILE A 212 8.90 8.95 -4.37
N THR A 213 8.42 10.14 -4.72
CA THR A 213 7.43 10.90 -3.95
C THR A 213 6.23 11.30 -4.81
N GLY A 214 5.19 11.84 -4.16
CA GLY A 214 4.02 12.37 -4.87
C GLY A 214 4.30 13.56 -5.81
N GLU A 215 5.45 14.19 -5.69
CA GLU A 215 5.89 15.32 -6.51
C GLU A 215 6.33 14.90 -7.91
N LEU A 216 6.76 13.64 -8.09
CA LEU A 216 7.16 13.11 -9.39
C LEU A 216 5.94 12.77 -10.25
N ASP A 217 6.04 13.04 -11.55
CA ASP A 217 5.06 12.56 -12.52
C ASP A 217 5.13 11.03 -12.69
N GLN A 218 4.09 10.46 -13.30
CA GLN A 218 3.98 9.00 -13.43
C GLN A 218 5.11 8.40 -14.29
N THR A 219 5.45 9.06 -15.39
CA THR A 219 6.49 8.58 -16.33
C THR A 219 7.85 8.49 -15.64
N THR A 220 8.20 9.50 -14.85
CA THR A 220 9.45 9.52 -14.06
C THR A 220 9.43 8.43 -12.99
N ARG A 221 8.30 8.22 -12.29
CA ARG A 221 8.17 7.14 -11.30
C ARG A 221 8.39 5.78 -11.93
N ASP A 222 7.79 5.52 -13.09
CA ASP A 222 7.90 4.23 -13.78
C ASP A 222 9.34 3.95 -14.22
N LYS A 223 10.06 4.97 -14.69
CA LYS A 223 11.50 4.87 -15.02
C LYS A 223 12.34 4.53 -13.78
N GLU A 224 12.11 5.20 -12.66
CA GLU A 224 12.87 4.94 -11.44
C GLU A 224 12.57 3.54 -10.86
N ILE A 225 11.32 3.07 -10.97
CA ILE A 225 10.94 1.71 -10.60
C ILE A 225 11.64 0.68 -11.48
N GLU A 226 11.74 0.95 -12.78
CA GLU A 226 12.41 0.04 -13.71
C GLU A 226 13.89 -0.16 -13.38
N LYS A 227 14.60 0.87 -12.92
CA LYS A 227 15.98 0.75 -12.44
C LYS A 227 16.13 -0.26 -11.29
N ILE A 228 15.14 -0.32 -10.39
CA ILE A 228 15.12 -1.33 -9.30
C ILE A 228 14.87 -2.73 -9.88
N ARG A 229 13.94 -2.87 -10.84
CA ARG A 229 13.61 -4.15 -11.47
C ARG A 229 14.76 -4.74 -12.28
N THR A 230 15.46 -3.89 -13.01
CA THR A 230 16.62 -4.29 -13.83
C THR A 230 17.88 -4.53 -13.01
N GLY A 231 17.90 -4.11 -11.75
CA GLY A 231 19.04 -4.25 -10.87
C GLY A 231 20.08 -3.12 -11.00
N GLU A 232 19.78 -2.08 -11.73
CA GLU A 232 20.62 -0.87 -11.80
C GLU A 232 20.74 -0.18 -10.44
N LEU A 233 19.66 -0.20 -9.65
CA LEU A 233 19.62 0.33 -8.29
C LEU A 233 19.13 -0.73 -7.30
N ASP A 234 19.58 -0.65 -6.05
CA ASP A 234 19.17 -1.56 -4.98
C ASP A 234 18.26 -0.90 -3.93
N ILE A 235 18.27 0.43 -3.83
CA ILE A 235 17.59 1.14 -2.75
C ILE A 235 16.56 2.11 -3.30
N LEU A 236 15.33 1.98 -2.83
CA LEU A 236 14.19 2.79 -3.18
C LEU A 236 13.64 3.49 -1.95
N TYR A 237 13.77 4.80 -1.89
CA TYR A 237 13.12 5.65 -0.90
C TYR A 237 11.74 6.06 -1.40
N GLY A 238 10.69 5.82 -0.61
CA GLY A 238 9.33 6.09 -1.07
C GLY A 238 8.36 6.57 -0.01
N SER A 239 7.44 7.47 -0.38
CA SER A 239 6.42 7.91 0.54
C SER A 239 5.42 6.79 0.85
N GLN A 240 4.97 6.73 2.12
CA GLN A 240 4.00 5.72 2.59
C GLN A 240 2.72 5.70 1.76
N SER A 241 2.25 6.85 1.28
CA SER A 241 1.04 6.96 0.46
C SER A 241 1.19 6.27 -0.90
N ILE A 242 2.35 6.41 -1.55
CA ILE A 242 2.61 5.81 -2.86
C ILE A 242 2.76 4.30 -2.75
N PHE A 243 3.54 3.82 -1.79
CA PHE A 243 3.81 2.39 -1.62
C PHE A 243 2.72 1.65 -0.82
N GLY A 244 1.89 2.36 -0.07
CA GLY A 244 0.65 1.81 0.50
C GLY A 244 -0.34 1.43 -0.60
N GLU A 245 -0.47 2.27 -1.64
CA GLU A 245 -1.49 2.14 -2.67
C GLU A 245 -0.89 2.01 -4.08
N GLY A 246 -0.94 0.84 -4.67
CA GLY A 246 -0.83 0.67 -6.12
C GLY A 246 0.53 0.28 -6.72
N ILE A 247 1.67 0.73 -6.22
CA ILE A 247 2.97 0.35 -6.80
C ILE A 247 3.38 -1.06 -6.37
N SER A 248 3.71 -1.91 -7.34
CA SER A 248 4.18 -3.27 -7.10
C SER A 248 5.55 -3.50 -7.74
N VAL A 249 6.54 -3.76 -6.89
CA VAL A 249 7.90 -4.15 -7.29
C VAL A 249 8.19 -5.48 -6.60
N ASN A 250 8.14 -6.58 -7.34
CA ASN A 250 8.22 -7.92 -6.77
C ASN A 250 9.63 -8.28 -6.27
N GLU A 251 10.63 -7.59 -6.78
CA GLU A 251 12.04 -7.73 -6.44
C GLU A 251 12.37 -7.25 -5.02
N LEU A 252 11.55 -6.34 -4.47
CA LEU A 252 11.76 -5.81 -3.12
C LEU A 252 11.71 -6.93 -2.08
N SER A 253 12.75 -7.02 -1.26
CA SER A 253 12.92 -8.03 -0.22
C SER A 253 13.28 -7.48 1.16
N ALA A 254 13.62 -6.19 1.28
CA ALA A 254 13.77 -5.53 2.58
C ALA A 254 12.87 -4.29 2.67
N LEU A 255 12.28 -4.05 3.84
CA LEU A 255 11.44 -2.89 4.16
C LEU A 255 12.00 -2.20 5.39
N VAL A 256 12.45 -0.95 5.26
CA VAL A 256 12.91 -0.10 6.37
C VAL A 256 11.81 0.89 6.72
N LEU A 257 11.33 0.86 7.97
CA LEU A 257 10.35 1.78 8.50
C LEU A 257 11.05 3.02 9.06
N ALA A 258 11.25 4.05 8.23
CA ALA A 258 12.00 5.25 8.61
C ALA A 258 11.21 6.24 9.48
N THR A 259 9.89 6.11 9.57
CA THR A 259 9.05 6.84 10.54
C THR A 259 8.06 5.88 11.20
N PRO A 260 7.64 6.14 12.45
CA PRO A 260 6.70 5.27 13.14
C PRO A 260 5.36 5.16 12.41
N ILE A 261 4.91 3.93 12.16
CA ILE A 261 3.61 3.63 11.55
C ILE A 261 2.66 3.15 12.65
N ASN A 262 1.56 3.87 12.87
CA ASN A 262 0.52 3.53 13.85
C ASN A 262 -0.74 2.93 13.22
N ASN A 263 -0.70 2.66 11.93
CA ASN A 263 -1.81 2.15 11.16
C ASN A 263 -1.51 0.70 10.80
N GLU A 264 -2.14 -0.25 11.51
CA GLU A 264 -1.99 -1.70 11.24
C GLU A 264 -2.27 -2.05 9.77
N PRO A 265 -3.38 -1.60 9.14
CA PRO A 265 -3.62 -1.82 7.73
C PRO A 265 -2.47 -1.37 6.82
N LEU A 266 -1.96 -0.17 7.01
CA LEU A 266 -0.84 0.35 6.21
C LEU A 266 0.43 -0.48 6.43
N LEU A 267 0.73 -0.83 7.68
CA LEU A 267 1.88 -1.68 8.00
C LEU A 267 1.82 -3.02 7.27
N ILE A 268 0.66 -3.69 7.31
CA ILE A 268 0.44 -4.97 6.62
C ILE A 268 0.54 -4.79 5.09
N GLN A 269 0.01 -3.72 4.54
CA GLN A 269 0.12 -3.42 3.10
C GLN A 269 1.57 -3.22 2.66
N LEU A 270 2.36 -2.46 3.41
CA LEU A 270 3.78 -2.23 3.13
C LEU A 270 4.59 -3.52 3.24
N ILE A 271 4.37 -4.32 4.29
CA ILE A 271 4.98 -5.65 4.41
C ILE A 271 4.57 -6.54 3.23
N GLY A 272 3.33 -6.46 2.80
CA GLY A 272 2.82 -7.16 1.62
C GLY A 272 3.58 -6.88 0.33
N ARG A 273 4.31 -5.75 0.23
CA ARG A 273 5.13 -5.42 -0.94
C ARG A 273 6.39 -6.27 -1.03
N ILE A 274 6.95 -6.69 0.09
CA ILE A 274 8.22 -7.42 0.12
C ILE A 274 8.09 -8.94 0.24
N ILE A 275 6.92 -9.46 0.61
CA ILE A 275 6.74 -10.90 0.93
C ILE A 275 6.33 -11.77 -0.25
N ARG A 276 6.09 -11.21 -1.44
CA ARG A 276 5.70 -11.98 -2.62
C ARG A 276 6.82 -12.93 -3.04
N LYS A 277 6.45 -14.15 -3.39
CA LYS A 277 7.40 -15.11 -3.95
C LYS A 277 7.90 -14.64 -5.31
N LEU A 278 9.20 -14.70 -5.48
CA LEU A 278 9.92 -14.55 -6.74
C LEU A 278 11.09 -15.51 -6.70
N GLU A 279 11.37 -16.18 -7.80
CA GLU A 279 12.51 -17.11 -7.90
C GLU A 279 13.83 -16.37 -7.61
N GLY A 280 14.70 -16.96 -6.82
CA GLY A 280 15.96 -16.36 -6.40
C GLY A 280 15.85 -15.24 -5.35
N LYS A 281 14.65 -14.88 -4.93
CA LYS A 281 14.44 -13.82 -3.92
C LYS A 281 14.85 -14.29 -2.54
N GLN A 282 15.63 -13.48 -1.85
CA GLN A 282 16.01 -13.71 -0.46
C GLN A 282 14.81 -13.65 0.49
N GLN A 283 14.96 -14.26 1.68
CA GLN A 283 13.96 -14.16 2.73
C GLN A 283 13.69 -12.70 3.07
N PRO A 284 12.44 -12.22 2.98
CA PRO A 284 12.11 -10.83 3.23
C PRO A 284 12.43 -10.40 4.67
N VAL A 285 12.87 -9.15 4.82
CA VAL A 285 13.22 -8.56 6.11
C VAL A 285 12.47 -7.25 6.31
N VAL A 286 11.85 -7.08 7.48
CA VAL A 286 11.31 -5.80 7.95
C VAL A 286 12.27 -5.24 8.99
N VAL A 287 12.78 -4.04 8.75
CA VAL A 287 13.65 -3.31 9.67
C VAL A 287 12.82 -2.26 10.38
N ASP A 288 12.54 -2.49 11.67
CA ASP A 288 11.72 -1.60 12.51
C ASP A 288 12.62 -0.84 13.48
N ILE A 289 12.77 0.48 13.25
CA ILE A 289 13.62 1.34 14.08
C ILE A 289 12.83 1.80 15.30
N HIS A 290 13.28 1.39 16.48
CA HIS A 290 12.67 1.75 17.75
C HIS A 290 13.39 2.96 18.35
N LEU A 291 12.69 4.09 18.40
CA LEU A 291 13.16 5.33 19.00
C LEU A 291 12.96 5.32 20.52
N LYS A 292 13.76 6.12 21.26
CA LYS A 292 13.56 6.36 22.69
C LYS A 292 12.34 7.27 22.96
N GLY A 293 11.68 7.07 24.08
CA GLY A 293 10.53 7.85 24.55
C GLY A 293 9.26 7.03 24.75
N ASN A 294 8.37 7.51 25.61
CA ASN A 294 7.16 6.76 26.00
C ASN A 294 6.19 6.57 24.82
N THR A 295 6.01 7.62 24.02
CA THR A 295 5.15 7.56 22.82
C THR A 295 5.70 6.57 21.80
N ALA A 296 7.01 6.67 21.50
CA ALA A 296 7.68 5.77 20.58
C ALA A 296 7.62 4.30 21.06
N SER A 297 7.87 4.06 22.35
CA SER A 297 7.80 2.72 22.95
C SER A 297 6.40 2.12 22.85
N ARG A 298 5.34 2.92 23.07
CA ARG A 298 3.96 2.46 22.91
C ARG A 298 3.66 2.06 21.47
N GLN A 299 4.11 2.86 20.51
CA GLN A 299 3.92 2.58 19.09
C GLN A 299 4.72 1.36 18.62
N ALA A 300 5.95 1.22 19.12
CA ALA A 300 6.78 0.05 18.85
C ALA A 300 6.12 -1.24 19.36
N ARG A 301 5.55 -1.23 20.60
CA ARG A 301 4.78 -2.36 21.13
C ARG A 301 3.56 -2.70 20.28
N ALA A 302 2.84 -1.68 19.79
CA ALA A 302 1.68 -1.91 18.91
C ALA A 302 2.10 -2.59 17.61
N ARG A 303 3.21 -2.18 16.95
CA ARG A 303 3.74 -2.86 15.77
C ARG A 303 4.22 -4.28 16.09
N SER A 304 4.92 -4.47 17.19
CA SER A 304 5.37 -5.79 17.63
C SER A 304 4.19 -6.76 17.85
N ALA A 305 3.07 -6.27 18.39
CA ALA A 305 1.85 -7.07 18.55
C ALA A 305 1.29 -7.52 17.17
N VAL A 306 1.38 -6.65 16.14
CA VAL A 306 0.99 -7.02 14.77
C VAL A 306 1.92 -8.10 14.22
N TYR A 307 3.23 -7.98 14.40
CA TYR A 307 4.19 -8.99 13.93
C TYR A 307 3.96 -10.36 14.59
N ILE A 308 3.73 -10.39 15.89
CA ILE A 308 3.39 -11.61 16.65
C ILE A 308 2.08 -12.23 16.13
N LYS A 309 1.03 -11.42 15.95
CA LYS A 309 -0.26 -11.86 15.40
C LYS A 309 -0.13 -12.48 14.01
N GLN A 310 0.80 -11.97 13.20
CA GLN A 310 1.08 -12.50 11.86
C GLN A 310 2.02 -13.71 11.87
N GLY A 311 2.61 -14.06 13.01
CA GLY A 311 3.55 -15.18 13.14
C GLY A 311 4.92 -14.90 12.54
N TYR A 312 5.37 -13.64 12.55
CA TYR A 312 6.70 -13.28 12.04
C TYR A 312 7.79 -13.55 13.09
N ASP A 313 8.95 -13.98 12.64
CA ASP A 313 10.14 -14.13 13.47
C ASP A 313 10.74 -12.77 13.81
N ILE A 314 10.90 -12.47 15.11
CA ILE A 314 11.34 -11.15 15.60
C ILE A 314 12.74 -11.31 16.21
N GLN A 315 13.70 -10.58 15.70
CA GLN A 315 15.05 -10.46 16.24
C GLN A 315 15.33 -9.03 16.68
N VAL A 316 15.97 -8.87 17.83
CA VAL A 316 16.39 -7.56 18.34
C VAL A 316 17.89 -7.43 18.15
N VAL A 317 18.31 -6.40 17.44
CA VAL A 317 19.72 -6.05 17.25
C VAL A 317 19.99 -4.79 18.06
N ALA A 318 20.96 -4.87 18.97
CA ALA A 318 21.51 -3.68 19.63
C ALA A 318 22.48 -3.01 18.66
N ASN A 319 22.44 -1.68 18.56
CA ASN A 319 23.47 -0.89 17.89
C ASN A 319 24.75 -0.91 18.69
#